data_e96ff4117a9f527ab3660e74944f40df
#
_entry.id   e96ff4117a9f527ab3660e74944f40df
#
_cell.length_a   1.000
_cell.length_b   1.000
_cell.length_c   1.000
_cell.angle_alpha   90.00
_cell.angle_beta   90.00
_cell.angle_gamma   90.00
#
_symmetry.space_group_name_H-M   'P 1'
#
loop_
_entity.id
_entity.type
_entity.pdbx_description
1 polymer ?
#
loop_
_entity_poly.entity_id
_entity_poly.type
_entity_poly.pdbx_seq_one_letter_code
_entity_poly.pdbx_strand_id
1 'polypeptide(L)'
;MSEATQTEKKQAQKERKAYRAKKRKLFFKTLFSRKIVLVSAIVVLLIILIAIFADFLMPYNPNQISIPERNQGMSAAHWLGTDEYGRDLFSRVIAGSRVSLIVGLLAVIIACVIGTTLGMIAGYFGGVVDDIINRTSEAVRVIPQIVFAISLCAVFGGGILNLAIVLGISNTTVYIRMMRSQVLSIKERDYIMAGKLQGNSNFRLMFHHILPNSISPIIVTMTQQVGNTILSEAGLSFLGLGISKPTATWGALVNG
;
A
#
# COMPACT_ATOMS: atom_id res chain seq x y z
N MET A 1 -3.80 -21.07 -45.97
CA MET A 1 -3.45 -19.80 -45.26
C MET A 1 -1.95 -19.65 -45.40
N SER A 2 -1.52 -18.69 -46.26
CA SER A 2 -0.17 -18.61 -46.87
C SER A 2 0.94 -18.36 -45.85
N GLU A 3 2.12 -18.97 -46.05
CA GLU A 3 3.37 -18.73 -45.27
C GLU A 3 3.70 -17.24 -45.16
N ALA A 4 3.34 -16.41 -46.15
CA ALA A 4 3.47 -14.96 -46.08
C ALA A 4 2.75 -14.33 -44.88
N THR A 5 1.51 -14.79 -44.57
CA THR A 5 0.73 -14.28 -43.40
C THR A 5 1.34 -14.66 -42.07
N GLN A 6 2.03 -15.81 -41.95
CA GLN A 6 2.73 -16.23 -40.76
C GLN A 6 4.03 -15.41 -40.55
N THR A 7 4.73 -15.09 -41.62
CA THR A 7 5.96 -14.30 -41.59
C THR A 7 5.67 -12.85 -41.18
N GLU A 8 4.62 -12.24 -41.73
CA GLU A 8 4.15 -10.89 -41.35
C GLU A 8 3.73 -10.83 -39.87
N LYS A 9 3.00 -11.84 -39.37
CA LYS A 9 2.62 -11.92 -37.94
C LYS A 9 3.83 -12.03 -37.02
N LYS A 10 4.84 -12.83 -37.39
CA LYS A 10 6.10 -12.96 -36.64
C LYS A 10 6.90 -11.65 -36.62
N GLN A 11 6.94 -10.96 -37.76
CA GLN A 11 7.64 -9.68 -37.88
C GLN A 11 6.97 -8.58 -37.06
N ALA A 12 5.65 -8.44 -37.15
CA ALA A 12 4.86 -7.52 -36.30
C ALA A 12 4.99 -7.82 -34.79
N GLN A 13 5.08 -9.10 -34.43
CA GLN A 13 5.29 -9.49 -33.03
C GLN A 13 6.71 -9.15 -32.52
N LYS A 14 7.73 -9.28 -33.39
CA LYS A 14 9.12 -8.90 -33.11
C LYS A 14 9.26 -7.39 -32.94
N GLU A 15 8.64 -6.61 -33.82
CA GLU A 15 8.61 -5.14 -33.75
C GLU A 15 7.88 -4.64 -32.48
N ARG A 16 6.74 -5.23 -32.14
CA ARG A 16 6.03 -4.93 -30.87
C ARG A 16 6.87 -5.24 -29.63
N LYS A 17 7.62 -6.35 -29.64
CA LYS A 17 8.55 -6.70 -28.54
C LYS A 17 9.71 -5.69 -28.45
N ALA A 18 10.30 -5.33 -29.58
CA ALA A 18 11.39 -4.35 -29.65
C ALA A 18 10.92 -2.95 -29.20
N TYR A 19 9.74 -2.51 -29.64
CA TYR A 19 9.13 -1.25 -29.20
C TYR A 19 8.87 -1.23 -27.68
N ARG A 20 8.29 -2.32 -27.14
CA ARG A 20 8.07 -2.45 -25.68
C ARG A 20 9.39 -2.43 -24.90
N ALA A 21 10.42 -3.11 -25.38
CA ALA A 21 11.75 -3.12 -24.77
C ALA A 21 12.40 -1.72 -24.77
N LYS A 22 12.31 -1.00 -25.93
CA LYS A 22 12.80 0.37 -26.06
C LYS A 22 12.05 1.34 -25.12
N LYS A 23 10.72 1.23 -25.05
CA LYS A 23 9.88 2.05 -24.15
C LYS A 23 10.23 1.78 -22.69
N ARG A 24 10.45 0.51 -22.31
CA ARG A 24 10.86 0.13 -20.96
C ARG A 24 12.25 0.70 -20.61
N LYS A 25 13.22 0.58 -21.53
CA LYS A 25 14.57 1.14 -21.33
C LYS A 25 14.56 2.66 -21.17
N LEU A 26 13.76 3.36 -21.97
CA LEU A 26 13.56 4.81 -21.85
C LEU A 26 12.91 5.18 -20.52
N PHE A 27 11.88 4.45 -20.10
CA PHE A 27 11.21 4.66 -18.82
C PHE A 27 12.19 4.55 -17.65
N PHE A 28 12.96 3.46 -17.57
CA PHE A 28 13.98 3.29 -16.53
C PHE A 28 15.06 4.35 -16.60
N LYS A 29 15.55 4.70 -17.80
CA LYS A 29 16.53 5.77 -17.96
C LYS A 29 16.01 7.11 -17.44
N THR A 30 14.77 7.47 -17.77
CA THR A 30 14.15 8.73 -17.29
C THR A 30 13.86 8.69 -15.80
N LEU A 31 13.41 7.55 -15.26
CA LEU A 31 13.12 7.36 -13.84
C LEU A 31 14.40 7.55 -13.00
N PHE A 32 15.49 6.88 -13.36
CA PHE A 32 16.76 6.92 -12.62
C PHE A 32 17.66 8.12 -12.99
N SER A 33 17.27 8.97 -13.94
CA SER A 33 17.96 10.23 -14.21
C SER A 33 17.76 11.28 -13.10
N ARG A 34 16.69 11.15 -12.30
CA ARG A 34 16.40 12.05 -11.18
C ARG A 34 17.05 11.50 -9.90
N LYS A 35 18.05 12.23 -9.35
CA LYS A 35 18.78 11.84 -8.14
C LYS A 35 17.86 11.51 -6.95
N ILE A 36 16.80 12.30 -6.76
CA ILE A 36 15.79 12.07 -5.70
C ILE A 36 15.11 10.70 -5.83
N VAL A 37 14.72 10.30 -7.06
CA VAL A 37 14.08 9.01 -7.30
C VAL A 37 15.04 7.86 -7.01
N LEU A 38 16.31 8.02 -7.42
CA LEU A 38 17.35 7.01 -7.14
C LEU A 38 17.55 6.84 -5.62
N VAL A 39 17.73 7.93 -4.89
CA VAL A 39 17.91 7.90 -3.43
C VAL A 39 16.71 7.27 -2.74
N SER A 40 15.48 7.69 -3.09
CA SER A 40 14.26 7.12 -2.53
C SER A 40 14.12 5.63 -2.82
N ALA A 41 14.47 5.19 -4.04
CA ALA A 41 14.43 3.77 -4.41
C ALA A 41 15.44 2.94 -3.61
N ILE A 42 16.66 3.48 -3.38
CA ILE A 42 17.68 2.83 -2.56
C ILE A 42 17.20 2.70 -1.11
N VAL A 43 16.66 3.78 -0.53
CA VAL A 43 16.15 3.77 0.86
C VAL A 43 15.02 2.74 1.01
N VAL A 44 14.04 2.74 0.12
CA VAL A 44 12.94 1.77 0.17
C VAL A 44 13.45 0.34 0.01
N LEU A 45 14.40 0.11 -0.91
CA LEU A 45 15.02 -1.21 -1.10
C LEU A 45 15.75 -1.66 0.16
N LEU A 46 16.52 -0.78 0.80
CA LEU A 46 17.22 -1.08 2.06
C LEU A 46 16.23 -1.46 3.17
N ILE A 47 15.14 -0.72 3.35
CA ILE A 47 14.12 -1.02 4.35
C ILE A 47 13.48 -2.40 4.08
N ILE A 48 13.17 -2.71 2.82
CA ILE A 48 12.62 -4.01 2.43
C ILE A 48 13.63 -5.13 2.70
N LEU A 49 14.90 -4.94 2.37
CA LEU A 49 15.95 -5.92 2.63
C LEU A 49 16.14 -6.15 4.15
N ILE A 50 16.16 -5.08 4.94
CA ILE A 50 16.21 -5.18 6.41
C ILE A 50 15.02 -6.00 6.94
N ALA A 51 13.81 -5.77 6.46
CA ALA A 51 12.64 -6.51 6.89
C ALA A 51 12.68 -7.99 6.47
N ILE A 52 13.18 -8.30 5.25
CA ILE A 52 13.30 -9.68 4.78
C ILE A 52 14.38 -10.44 5.55
N PHE A 53 15.54 -9.83 5.72
CA PHE A 53 16.68 -10.44 6.38
C PHE A 53 16.76 -10.14 7.89
N ALA A 54 15.65 -9.72 8.50
CA ALA A 54 15.60 -9.32 9.90
C ALA A 54 16.21 -10.38 10.82
N ASP A 55 15.86 -11.67 10.64
CA ASP A 55 16.34 -12.75 11.50
C ASP A 55 17.87 -12.94 11.46
N PHE A 56 18.53 -12.56 10.36
CA PHE A 56 19.99 -12.60 10.21
C PHE A 56 20.68 -11.32 10.68
N LEU A 57 19.95 -10.20 10.69
CA LEU A 57 20.51 -8.89 11.04
C LEU A 57 20.38 -8.58 12.54
N MET A 58 19.49 -9.28 13.25
CA MET A 58 19.29 -9.11 14.69
C MET A 58 20.38 -9.84 15.48
N PRO A 59 21.23 -9.14 16.27
CA PRO A 59 22.21 -9.80 17.11
C PRO A 59 21.59 -10.51 18.31
N TYR A 60 20.41 -10.06 18.76
CA TYR A 60 19.70 -10.62 19.91
C TYR A 60 18.25 -10.95 19.54
N ASN A 61 17.62 -11.82 20.34
CA ASN A 61 16.17 -12.03 20.23
C ASN A 61 15.43 -10.75 20.66
N PRO A 62 14.60 -10.12 19.81
CA PRO A 62 13.96 -8.84 20.09
C PRO A 62 12.99 -8.85 21.28
N ASN A 63 12.58 -10.05 21.73
CA ASN A 63 11.66 -10.21 22.86
C ASN A 63 12.34 -10.76 24.12
N GLN A 64 13.65 -11.01 24.09
CA GLN A 64 14.39 -11.51 25.23
C GLN A 64 14.53 -10.43 26.30
N ILE A 65 14.00 -10.69 27.49
CA ILE A 65 14.05 -9.79 28.64
C ILE A 65 15.33 -10.05 29.41
N SER A 66 16.09 -8.99 29.77
CA SER A 66 17.28 -9.04 30.63
C SER A 66 17.21 -7.89 31.64
N ILE A 67 16.59 -8.15 32.79
CA ILE A 67 16.41 -7.13 33.84
C ILE A 67 17.73 -6.47 34.32
N PRO A 68 18.87 -7.21 34.42
CA PRO A 68 20.16 -6.59 34.75
C PRO A 68 20.65 -5.55 33.74
N GLU A 69 20.21 -5.66 32.48
CA GLU A 69 20.63 -4.79 31.35
C GLU A 69 19.58 -3.72 30.98
N ARG A 70 18.60 -3.47 31.86
CA ARG A 70 17.54 -2.48 31.59
C ARG A 70 18.10 -1.06 31.51
N ASN A 71 17.53 -0.28 30.56
CA ASN A 71 17.85 1.13 30.35
C ASN A 71 19.35 1.42 30.18
N GLN A 72 20.11 0.51 29.60
CA GLN A 72 21.50 0.76 29.26
C GLN A 72 21.60 1.66 28.02
N GLY A 73 22.57 2.59 28.07
CA GLY A 73 22.93 3.42 26.93
C GLY A 73 23.58 2.64 25.79
N MET A 74 23.88 3.32 24.71
CA MET A 74 24.60 2.74 23.57
C MET A 74 25.94 2.16 24.00
N SER A 75 26.21 0.94 23.57
CA SER A 75 27.45 0.21 23.90
C SER A 75 27.87 -0.70 22.73
N ALA A 76 29.05 -1.29 22.80
CA ALA A 76 29.50 -2.28 21.82
C ALA A 76 28.63 -3.54 21.80
N ALA A 77 28.01 -3.90 22.95
CA ALA A 77 27.07 -5.00 23.06
C ALA A 77 25.67 -4.61 22.54
N HIS A 78 25.20 -3.41 22.88
CA HIS A 78 23.88 -2.91 22.50
C HIS A 78 24.02 -1.59 21.74
N TRP A 79 24.01 -1.65 20.41
CA TRP A 79 24.31 -0.50 19.55
C TRP A 79 23.36 0.70 19.74
N LEU A 80 22.10 0.46 20.01
CA LEU A 80 21.10 1.49 20.34
C LEU A 80 20.70 1.47 21.82
N GLY A 81 21.40 0.69 22.65
CA GLY A 81 21.04 0.49 24.05
C GLY A 81 19.91 -0.51 24.23
N THR A 82 19.33 -0.51 25.44
CA THR A 82 18.25 -1.43 25.84
C THR A 82 17.04 -0.67 26.37
N ASP A 83 15.86 -1.28 26.29
CA ASP A 83 14.61 -0.70 26.78
C ASP A 83 14.39 -0.95 28.30
N GLU A 84 13.20 -0.56 28.79
CA GLU A 84 12.76 -0.73 30.20
C GLU A 84 12.73 -2.20 30.69
N TYR A 85 12.75 -3.17 29.78
CA TYR A 85 12.81 -4.61 30.06
C TYR A 85 14.19 -5.21 29.79
N GLY A 86 15.19 -4.39 29.41
CA GLY A 86 16.53 -4.85 29.03
C GLY A 86 16.58 -5.54 27.67
N ARG A 87 15.61 -5.29 26.78
CA ARG A 87 15.59 -5.85 25.43
C ARG A 87 16.41 -4.97 24.50
N ASP A 88 17.16 -5.57 23.57
CA ASP A 88 18.02 -4.86 22.62
C ASP A 88 17.20 -4.01 21.65
N LEU A 89 17.37 -2.68 21.70
CA LEU A 89 16.62 -1.74 20.86
C LEU A 89 16.94 -1.88 19.37
N PHE A 90 18.19 -2.19 19.01
CA PHE A 90 18.56 -2.39 17.61
C PHE A 90 17.82 -3.59 16.99
N SER A 91 17.83 -4.73 17.68
CA SER A 91 17.07 -5.92 17.26
C SER A 91 15.57 -5.64 17.17
N ARG A 92 15.02 -4.85 18.08
CA ARG A 92 13.60 -4.47 18.08
C ARG A 92 13.23 -3.54 16.93
N VAL A 93 14.09 -2.59 16.57
CA VAL A 93 13.88 -1.71 15.41
C VAL A 93 13.85 -2.53 14.10
N ILE A 94 14.76 -3.50 13.97
CA ILE A 94 14.80 -4.41 12.82
C ILE A 94 13.55 -5.30 12.78
N ALA A 95 13.19 -5.94 13.88
CA ALA A 95 11.98 -6.77 13.98
C ALA A 95 10.71 -5.95 13.68
N GLY A 96 10.63 -4.74 14.25
CA GLY A 96 9.51 -3.82 14.04
C GLY A 96 9.32 -3.39 12.60
N SER A 97 10.39 -3.29 11.82
CA SER A 97 10.31 -2.96 10.39
C SER A 97 9.45 -3.97 9.61
N ARG A 98 9.64 -5.27 9.88
CA ARG A 98 8.85 -6.34 9.25
C ARG A 98 7.37 -6.22 9.57
N VAL A 99 7.05 -6.03 10.84
CA VAL A 99 5.65 -5.97 11.30
C VAL A 99 4.95 -4.72 10.76
N SER A 100 5.55 -3.54 10.91
CA SER A 100 4.97 -2.27 10.43
C SER A 100 4.81 -2.25 8.91
N LEU A 101 5.76 -2.81 8.13
CA LEU A 101 5.63 -2.94 6.67
C LEU A 101 4.50 -3.90 6.27
N ILE A 102 4.37 -5.05 6.94
CA ILE A 102 3.29 -6.01 6.66
C ILE A 102 1.92 -5.36 6.92
N VAL A 103 1.73 -4.73 8.07
CA VAL A 103 0.48 -4.03 8.40
C VAL A 103 0.18 -2.94 7.38
N GLY A 104 1.16 -2.07 7.10
CA GLY A 104 1.01 -0.99 6.14
C GLY A 104 0.64 -1.47 4.74
N LEU A 105 1.32 -2.50 4.23
CA LEU A 105 1.07 -3.05 2.90
C LEU A 105 -0.30 -3.76 2.83
N LEU A 106 -0.63 -4.61 3.81
CA LEU A 106 -1.92 -5.30 3.86
C LEU A 106 -3.08 -4.31 3.93
N ALA A 107 -2.99 -3.29 4.78
CA ALA A 107 -4.02 -2.26 4.89
C ALA A 107 -4.21 -1.49 3.56
N VAL A 108 -3.13 -1.13 2.89
CA VAL A 108 -3.19 -0.45 1.59
C VAL A 108 -3.79 -1.35 0.51
N ILE A 109 -3.48 -2.65 0.49
CA ILE A 109 -4.08 -3.60 -0.45
C ILE A 109 -5.59 -3.73 -0.20
N ILE A 110 -6.01 -3.88 1.06
CA ILE A 110 -7.43 -3.95 1.44
C ILE A 110 -8.16 -2.68 0.98
N ALA A 111 -7.63 -1.50 1.35
CA ALA A 111 -8.20 -0.22 0.97
C ALA A 111 -8.29 -0.04 -0.56
N CYS A 112 -7.23 -0.42 -1.27
CA CYS A 112 -7.15 -0.34 -2.73
C CYS A 112 -8.20 -1.23 -3.39
N VAL A 113 -8.29 -2.51 -3.01
CA VAL A 113 -9.23 -3.46 -3.62
C VAL A 113 -10.68 -3.01 -3.38
N ILE A 114 -11.05 -2.71 -2.14
CA ILE A 114 -12.41 -2.30 -1.80
C ILE A 114 -12.72 -0.93 -2.42
N GLY A 115 -11.83 0.05 -2.23
CA GLY A 115 -12.08 1.43 -2.65
C GLY A 115 -12.08 1.61 -4.17
N THR A 116 -11.16 0.94 -4.91
CA THR A 116 -11.18 1.00 -6.38
C THR A 116 -12.41 0.31 -6.95
N THR A 117 -12.85 -0.79 -6.36
CA THR A 117 -14.08 -1.48 -6.80
C THR A 117 -15.31 -0.61 -6.58
N LEU A 118 -15.49 -0.07 -5.37
CA LEU A 118 -16.62 0.80 -5.06
C LEU A 118 -16.58 2.10 -5.86
N GLY A 119 -15.42 2.74 -6.00
CA GLY A 119 -15.25 3.95 -6.79
C GLY A 119 -15.48 3.73 -8.29
N MET A 120 -15.11 2.54 -8.80
CA MET A 120 -15.38 2.16 -10.18
C MET A 120 -16.88 1.96 -10.41
N ILE A 121 -17.59 1.28 -9.51
CA ILE A 121 -19.03 1.09 -9.58
C ILE A 121 -19.76 2.44 -9.51
N ALA A 122 -19.42 3.29 -8.54
CA ALA A 122 -19.98 4.62 -8.37
C ALA A 122 -19.84 5.48 -9.64
N GLY A 123 -18.60 5.62 -10.14
CA GLY A 123 -18.31 6.44 -11.33
C GLY A 123 -18.91 5.90 -12.62
N TYR A 124 -19.03 4.58 -12.77
CA TYR A 124 -19.54 3.96 -13.99
C TYR A 124 -21.05 4.03 -14.09
N PHE A 125 -21.77 3.59 -13.06
CA PHE A 125 -23.24 3.56 -13.06
C PHE A 125 -23.85 4.93 -12.80
N GLY A 126 -23.23 5.75 -11.95
CA GLY A 126 -23.77 7.08 -11.62
C GLY A 126 -25.10 7.04 -10.84
N GLY A 127 -25.82 8.16 -10.86
CA GLY A 127 -27.16 8.28 -10.26
C GLY A 127 -27.20 7.83 -8.79
N VAL A 128 -28.24 7.09 -8.40
CA VAL A 128 -28.47 6.64 -7.02
C VAL A 128 -27.32 5.81 -6.45
N VAL A 129 -26.67 4.98 -7.28
CA VAL A 129 -25.52 4.15 -6.85
C VAL A 129 -24.34 5.03 -6.47
N ASP A 130 -24.05 6.03 -7.29
CA ASP A 130 -23.01 7.02 -7.03
C ASP A 130 -23.31 7.81 -5.74
N ASP A 131 -24.55 8.27 -5.59
CA ASP A 131 -24.99 9.04 -4.42
C ASP A 131 -24.84 8.24 -3.12
N ILE A 132 -25.28 6.98 -3.10
CA ILE A 132 -25.18 6.12 -1.91
C ILE A 132 -23.70 5.92 -1.52
N ILE A 133 -22.86 5.52 -2.47
CA ILE A 133 -21.43 5.23 -2.20
C ILE A 133 -20.71 6.50 -1.74
N ASN A 134 -20.95 7.64 -2.39
CA ASN A 134 -20.29 8.90 -2.02
C ASN A 134 -20.79 9.43 -0.67
N ARG A 135 -22.10 9.47 -0.42
CA ARG A 135 -22.65 9.94 0.87
C ARG A 135 -22.13 9.08 2.04
N THR A 136 -22.09 7.76 1.87
CA THR A 136 -21.51 6.86 2.88
C THR A 136 -20.02 7.14 3.09
N SER A 137 -19.27 7.32 2.00
CA SER A 137 -17.84 7.66 2.04
C SER A 137 -17.59 9.02 2.71
N GLU A 138 -18.43 10.01 2.44
CA GLU A 138 -18.37 11.34 3.06
C GLU A 138 -18.68 11.27 4.54
N ALA A 139 -19.71 10.53 4.95
CA ALA A 139 -20.07 10.34 6.35
C ALA A 139 -18.91 9.73 7.17
N VAL A 140 -18.21 8.74 6.61
CA VAL A 140 -17.01 8.16 7.25
C VAL A 140 -15.89 9.21 7.36
N ARG A 141 -15.73 10.08 6.38
CA ARG A 141 -14.67 11.11 6.36
C ARG A 141 -14.89 12.28 7.30
N VAL A 142 -16.13 12.54 7.73
CA VAL A 142 -16.43 13.56 8.76
C VAL A 142 -15.78 13.19 10.09
N ILE A 143 -15.66 11.89 10.37
CA ILE A 143 -14.99 11.40 11.56
C ILE A 143 -13.45 11.49 11.32
N PRO A 144 -12.69 12.16 12.21
CA PRO A 144 -11.23 12.13 12.11
C PRO A 144 -10.72 10.68 12.02
N GLN A 145 -9.86 10.40 11.03
CA GLN A 145 -9.40 9.04 10.71
C GLN A 145 -8.90 8.26 11.93
N ILE A 146 -8.14 8.93 12.81
CA ILE A 146 -7.60 8.29 14.01
C ILE A 146 -8.71 7.89 14.99
N VAL A 147 -9.74 8.73 15.15
CA VAL A 147 -10.90 8.44 16.02
C VAL A 147 -11.71 7.27 15.47
N PHE A 148 -11.92 7.25 14.15
CA PHE A 148 -12.58 6.13 13.48
C PHE A 148 -11.80 4.82 13.64
N ALA A 149 -10.48 4.87 13.47
CA ALA A 149 -9.62 3.70 13.66
C ALA A 149 -9.63 3.20 15.12
N ILE A 150 -9.60 4.11 16.11
CA ILE A 150 -9.72 3.78 17.54
C ILE A 150 -11.04 3.05 17.82
N SER A 151 -12.15 3.58 17.29
CA SER A 151 -13.47 2.97 17.47
C SER A 151 -13.53 1.56 16.88
N LEU A 152 -12.95 1.35 15.72
CA LEU A 152 -12.87 0.02 15.10
C LEU A 152 -11.94 -0.93 15.86
N CYS A 153 -10.79 -0.45 16.35
CA CYS A 153 -9.88 -1.25 17.19
C CYS A 153 -10.55 -1.70 18.49
N ALA A 154 -11.41 -0.87 19.08
CA ALA A 154 -12.16 -1.25 20.26
C ALA A 154 -13.12 -2.43 20.01
N VAL A 155 -13.67 -2.54 18.78
CA VAL A 155 -14.57 -3.63 18.38
C VAL A 155 -13.81 -4.89 17.93
N PHE A 156 -12.81 -4.73 17.08
CA PHE A 156 -12.07 -5.84 16.47
C PHE A 156 -10.91 -6.36 17.34
N GLY A 157 -10.50 -5.59 18.33
CA GLY A 157 -9.32 -5.89 19.14
C GLY A 157 -8.01 -5.55 18.44
N GLY A 158 -6.89 -5.78 19.16
CA GLY A 158 -5.53 -5.60 18.65
C GLY A 158 -5.04 -6.76 17.78
N GLY A 159 -3.84 -6.61 17.26
CA GLY A 159 -3.18 -7.62 16.44
C GLY A 159 -2.93 -7.20 15.00
N ILE A 160 -1.99 -7.88 14.33
CA ILE A 160 -1.50 -7.52 13.00
C ILE A 160 -2.63 -7.46 11.97
N LEU A 161 -3.45 -8.53 11.91
CA LEU A 161 -4.51 -8.65 10.91
C LEU A 161 -5.65 -7.66 11.18
N ASN A 162 -6.08 -7.56 12.45
CA ASN A 162 -7.16 -6.66 12.84
C ASN A 162 -6.78 -5.20 12.56
N LEU A 163 -5.56 -4.82 12.90
CA LEU A 163 -5.05 -3.47 12.63
C LEU A 163 -4.96 -3.18 11.13
N ALA A 164 -4.50 -4.15 10.32
CA ALA A 164 -4.49 -4.02 8.87
C ALA A 164 -5.90 -3.84 8.27
N ILE A 165 -6.89 -4.58 8.79
CA ILE A 165 -8.30 -4.45 8.38
C ILE A 165 -8.85 -3.07 8.78
N VAL A 166 -8.65 -2.66 10.02
CA VAL A 166 -9.11 -1.36 10.53
C VAL A 166 -8.55 -0.21 9.70
N LEU A 167 -7.23 -0.18 9.50
CA LEU A 167 -6.56 0.85 8.70
C LEU A 167 -6.95 0.76 7.22
N GLY A 168 -7.15 -0.45 6.70
CA GLY A 168 -7.64 -0.70 5.35
C GLY A 168 -9.02 -0.09 5.11
N ILE A 169 -9.98 -0.38 6.00
CA ILE A 169 -11.34 0.19 5.93
C ILE A 169 -11.28 1.72 6.04
N SER A 170 -10.52 2.25 7.00
CA SER A 170 -10.38 3.69 7.23
C SER A 170 -9.83 4.42 5.99
N ASN A 171 -8.91 3.81 5.24
CA ASN A 171 -8.30 4.39 4.05
C ASN A 171 -9.10 4.17 2.75
N THR A 172 -10.16 3.35 2.76
CA THR A 172 -10.95 2.98 1.57
C THR A 172 -11.52 4.21 0.84
N THR A 173 -11.95 5.23 1.59
CA THR A 173 -12.56 6.46 1.04
C THR A 173 -11.64 7.24 0.09
N VAL A 174 -10.32 7.17 0.29
CA VAL A 174 -9.32 7.80 -0.59
C VAL A 174 -9.37 7.17 -1.99
N TYR A 175 -9.42 5.85 -2.04
CA TYR A 175 -9.46 5.08 -3.30
C TYR A 175 -10.81 5.20 -4.01
N ILE A 176 -11.93 5.23 -3.25
CA ILE A 176 -13.27 5.45 -3.83
C ILE A 176 -13.28 6.74 -4.65
N ARG A 177 -12.86 7.84 -4.05
CA ARG A 177 -12.88 9.15 -4.69
C ARG A 177 -11.91 9.23 -5.87
N MET A 178 -10.69 8.73 -5.70
CA MET A 178 -9.69 8.69 -6.76
C MET A 178 -10.19 7.90 -7.96
N MET A 179 -10.69 6.67 -7.73
CA MET A 179 -11.15 5.82 -8.81
C MET A 179 -12.42 6.35 -9.48
N ARG A 180 -13.38 6.87 -8.71
CA ARG A 180 -14.57 7.55 -9.25
C ARG A 180 -14.18 8.68 -10.21
N SER A 181 -13.26 9.54 -9.83
CA SER A 181 -12.77 10.63 -10.68
C SER A 181 -12.14 10.11 -11.98
N GLN A 182 -11.34 9.04 -11.91
CA GLN A 182 -10.76 8.40 -13.10
C GLN A 182 -11.83 7.83 -14.03
N VAL A 183 -12.83 7.14 -13.45
CA VAL A 183 -13.93 6.56 -14.25
C VAL A 183 -14.72 7.64 -14.97
N LEU A 184 -15.08 8.74 -14.29
CA LEU A 184 -15.81 9.86 -14.89
C LEU A 184 -15.06 10.45 -16.09
N SER A 185 -13.74 10.61 -15.97
CA SER A 185 -12.89 11.09 -17.07
C SER A 185 -12.74 10.08 -18.22
N ILE A 186 -12.68 8.78 -17.91
CA ILE A 186 -12.41 7.75 -18.92
C ILE A 186 -13.68 7.33 -19.64
N LYS A 187 -14.83 7.27 -18.97
CA LYS A 187 -16.08 6.78 -19.55
C LYS A 187 -16.61 7.62 -20.73
N GLU A 188 -16.18 8.89 -20.83
CA GLU A 188 -16.57 9.81 -21.90
C GLU A 188 -15.68 9.71 -23.14
N ARG A 189 -14.65 8.86 -23.11
CA ARG A 189 -13.74 8.71 -24.26
C ARG A 189 -14.37 7.88 -25.38
N ASP A 190 -14.07 8.26 -26.62
CA ASP A 190 -14.64 7.65 -27.85
C ASP A 190 -14.51 6.14 -27.90
N TYR A 191 -13.39 5.57 -27.44
CA TYR A 191 -13.18 4.13 -27.46
C TYR A 191 -14.07 3.36 -26.48
N ILE A 192 -14.53 4.01 -25.37
CA ILE A 192 -15.51 3.42 -24.45
C ILE A 192 -16.91 3.49 -25.08
N MET A 193 -17.24 4.60 -25.72
CA MET A 193 -18.52 4.75 -26.46
C MET A 193 -18.60 3.74 -27.59
N ALA A 194 -17.53 3.59 -28.40
CA ALA A 194 -17.46 2.59 -29.44
C ALA A 194 -17.61 1.16 -28.89
N GLY A 195 -16.99 0.87 -27.74
CA GLY A 195 -17.16 -0.42 -27.07
C GLY A 195 -18.60 -0.69 -26.61
N LYS A 196 -19.32 0.33 -26.12
CA LYS A 196 -20.76 0.21 -25.80
C LYS A 196 -21.60 -0.07 -27.02
N LEU A 197 -21.37 0.65 -28.13
CA LEU A 197 -22.07 0.46 -29.41
C LEU A 197 -21.82 -0.93 -30.00
N GLN A 198 -20.65 -1.52 -29.76
CA GLN A 198 -20.33 -2.89 -30.14
C GLN A 198 -20.96 -3.97 -29.23
N GLY A 199 -21.76 -3.58 -28.23
CA GLY A 199 -22.44 -4.50 -27.31
C GLY A 199 -21.54 -5.08 -26.22
N ASN A 200 -20.38 -4.48 -25.91
CA ASN A 200 -19.57 -4.94 -24.79
C ASN A 200 -20.32 -4.78 -23.47
N SER A 201 -20.26 -5.82 -22.63
CA SER A 201 -20.86 -5.79 -21.30
C SER A 201 -20.19 -4.73 -20.41
N ASN A 202 -20.95 -4.19 -19.43
CA ASN A 202 -20.45 -3.22 -18.47
C ASN A 202 -19.22 -3.74 -17.72
N PHE A 203 -19.23 -5.02 -17.32
CA PHE A 203 -18.09 -5.67 -16.66
C PHE A 203 -16.84 -5.63 -17.55
N ARG A 204 -16.97 -5.94 -18.86
CA ARG A 204 -15.86 -5.89 -19.80
C ARG A 204 -15.32 -4.47 -19.95
N LEU A 205 -16.18 -3.46 -20.04
CA LEU A 205 -15.77 -2.06 -20.14
C LEU A 205 -15.03 -1.60 -18.87
N MET A 206 -15.54 -1.95 -17.67
CA MET A 206 -14.90 -1.61 -16.40
C MET A 206 -13.53 -2.27 -16.25
N PHE A 207 -13.44 -3.59 -16.39
CA PHE A 207 -12.22 -4.34 -16.05
C PHE A 207 -11.19 -4.41 -17.17
N HIS A 208 -11.59 -4.36 -18.46
CA HIS A 208 -10.65 -4.45 -19.58
C HIS A 208 -10.28 -3.10 -20.19
N HIS A 209 -11.08 -2.08 -19.95
CA HIS A 209 -10.83 -0.75 -20.54
C HIS A 209 -10.58 0.32 -19.48
N ILE A 210 -11.44 0.46 -18.47
CA ILE A 210 -11.33 1.54 -17.49
C ILE A 210 -10.22 1.23 -16.46
N LEU A 211 -10.27 0.08 -15.81
CA LEU A 211 -9.30 -0.28 -14.76
C LEU A 211 -7.85 -0.26 -15.25
N PRO A 212 -7.49 -0.84 -16.41
CA PRO A 212 -6.11 -0.79 -16.90
C PRO A 212 -5.61 0.62 -17.21
N ASN A 213 -6.50 1.52 -17.64
CA ASN A 213 -6.17 2.92 -17.89
C ASN A 213 -6.05 3.74 -16.58
N SER A 214 -6.56 3.23 -15.47
CA SER A 214 -6.49 3.84 -14.13
C SER A 214 -5.34 3.28 -13.27
N ILE A 215 -4.55 2.31 -13.74
CA ILE A 215 -3.48 1.68 -12.96
C ILE A 215 -2.44 2.69 -12.48
N SER A 216 -2.05 3.66 -13.33
CA SER A 216 -1.03 4.64 -12.95
C SER A 216 -1.42 5.48 -11.72
N PRO A 217 -2.59 6.15 -11.67
CA PRO A 217 -3.04 6.83 -10.46
C PRO A 217 -3.27 5.89 -9.27
N ILE A 218 -3.70 4.64 -9.50
CA ILE A 218 -3.83 3.65 -8.41
C ILE A 218 -2.48 3.40 -7.75
N ILE A 219 -1.43 3.10 -8.52
CA ILE A 219 -0.08 2.85 -7.98
C ILE A 219 0.47 4.07 -7.24
N VAL A 220 0.27 5.28 -7.77
CA VAL A 220 0.70 6.52 -7.10
C VAL A 220 0.00 6.67 -5.75
N THR A 221 -1.32 6.49 -5.72
CA THR A 221 -2.10 6.55 -4.47
C THR A 221 -1.66 5.47 -3.48
N MET A 222 -1.45 4.23 -3.93
CA MET A 222 -0.95 3.14 -3.08
C MET A 222 0.38 3.50 -2.43
N THR A 223 1.33 4.02 -3.22
CA THR A 223 2.66 4.38 -2.71
C THR A 223 2.59 5.47 -1.64
N GLN A 224 1.76 6.49 -1.84
CA GLN A 224 1.53 7.55 -0.84
C GLN A 224 0.87 7.00 0.42
N GLN A 225 -0.11 6.11 0.25
CA GLN A 225 -0.87 5.57 1.39
C GLN A 225 -0.08 4.58 2.23
N VAL A 226 0.95 3.91 1.72
CA VAL A 226 1.82 3.04 2.54
C VAL A 226 2.47 3.85 3.67
N GLY A 227 3.08 5.00 3.35
CA GLY A 227 3.72 5.85 4.36
C GLY A 227 2.71 6.39 5.39
N ASN A 228 1.56 6.90 4.91
CA ASN A 228 0.49 7.40 5.78
C ASN A 228 -0.06 6.30 6.71
N THR A 229 -0.19 5.09 6.20
CA THR A 229 -0.73 3.96 6.97
C THR A 229 0.25 3.49 8.04
N ILE A 230 1.55 3.44 7.74
CA ILE A 230 2.59 3.12 8.73
C ILE A 230 2.60 4.19 9.85
N LEU A 231 2.46 5.46 9.49
CA LEU A 231 2.38 6.53 10.47
C LEU A 231 1.11 6.44 11.34
N SER A 232 -0.02 6.06 10.74
CA SER A 232 -1.28 5.82 11.47
C SER A 232 -1.19 4.61 12.39
N GLU A 233 -0.53 3.53 11.95
CA GLU A 233 -0.22 2.35 12.77
C GLU A 233 0.62 2.75 13.97
N ALA A 234 1.67 3.54 13.74
CA ALA A 234 2.53 4.03 14.81
C ALA A 234 1.73 4.86 15.84
N GLY A 235 0.83 5.73 15.39
CA GLY A 235 -0.04 6.50 16.27
C GLY A 235 -0.99 5.63 17.10
N LEU A 236 -1.60 4.61 16.50
CA LEU A 236 -2.49 3.66 17.23
C LEU A 236 -1.70 2.80 18.21
N SER A 237 -0.53 2.34 17.82
CA SER A 237 0.37 1.56 18.72
C SER A 237 0.86 2.40 19.88
N PHE A 238 1.19 3.68 19.66
CA PHE A 238 1.53 4.64 20.70
C PHE A 238 0.38 4.82 21.72
N LEU A 239 -0.87 4.83 21.27
CA LEU A 239 -2.05 4.92 22.14
C LEU A 239 -2.41 3.58 22.82
N GLY A 240 -1.61 2.53 22.61
CA GLY A 240 -1.86 1.20 23.21
C GLY A 240 -2.94 0.38 22.51
N LEU A 241 -3.45 0.85 21.36
CA LEU A 241 -4.52 0.19 20.58
C LEU A 241 -3.99 -0.58 19.37
N GLY A 242 -2.66 -0.61 19.21
CA GLY A 242 -1.98 -1.31 18.13
C GLY A 242 -1.74 -2.79 18.41
N ILE A 243 -0.53 -3.22 18.09
CA ILE A 243 -0.09 -4.60 18.28
C ILE A 243 0.40 -4.76 19.72
N SER A 244 -0.11 -5.79 20.39
CA SER A 244 0.18 -6.04 21.81
C SER A 244 1.64 -6.43 22.03
N LYS A 245 2.21 -5.97 23.15
CA LYS A 245 3.51 -6.45 23.64
C LYS A 245 3.47 -8.00 23.79
N PRO A 246 4.55 -8.73 23.52
CA PRO A 246 5.94 -8.28 23.37
C PRO A 246 6.35 -7.88 21.94
N THR A 247 5.47 -8.01 20.94
CA THR A 247 5.79 -7.78 19.52
C THR A 247 6.31 -6.37 19.29
N ALA A 248 7.48 -6.26 18.66
CA ALA A 248 8.05 -4.98 18.31
C ALA A 248 7.36 -4.42 17.05
N THR A 249 6.92 -3.15 17.12
CA THR A 249 6.52 -2.31 15.97
C THR A 249 7.18 -0.95 16.12
N TRP A 250 7.35 -0.22 15.03
CA TRP A 250 7.94 1.12 15.12
C TRP A 250 7.14 2.07 16.02
N GLY A 251 5.81 1.94 16.01
CA GLY A 251 4.95 2.73 16.89
C GLY A 251 5.09 2.37 18.37
N ALA A 252 5.16 1.09 18.68
CA ALA A 252 5.34 0.63 20.05
C ALA A 252 6.72 1.03 20.63
N LEU A 253 7.76 1.13 19.78
CA LEU A 253 9.10 1.55 20.20
C LEU A 253 9.19 3.05 20.56
N VAL A 254 8.30 3.87 20.05
CA VAL A 254 8.23 5.30 20.40
C VAL A 254 7.55 5.51 21.76
N ASN A 255 6.74 4.57 22.20
CA ASN A 255 5.99 4.64 23.48
C ASN A 255 6.71 3.94 24.65
N GLY A 256 7.71 3.15 24.40
CA GLY A 256 8.46 2.39 25.39
C GLY A 256 9.91 2.73 25.37
#